data_869062b1614fa63bd2335e425aeefb0b
#
_entry.id   869062b1614fa63bd2335e425aeefb0b
#
_cell.length_a   1.000
_cell.length_b   1.000
_cell.length_c   1.000
_cell.angle_alpha   90.00
_cell.angle_beta   90.00
_cell.angle_gamma   90.00
#
_symmetry.space_group_name_H-M   'P 1'
#
loop_
_entity.id
_entity.type
_entity.pdbx_description
1 polymer ?
#
loop_
_entity_poly.entity_id
_entity_poly.type
_entity_poly.pdbx_seq_one_letter_code
_entity_poly.pdbx_strand_id
1 'polypeptide(L)' 'MSVYRVLPSGRQVRTVDTRKGWAAIHVMAGGQWEVTRRGKRLGAGSVWNSDTAEAKRRAESFLANIIETEG' A
#
# COMPACT_ATOMS: atom_id res chain seq x y z
N MET A 1 6.21 15.35 -5.80
CA MET A 1 6.68 14.18 -6.53
C MET A 1 6.08 12.92 -5.91
N SER A 2 5.51 12.04 -6.71
CA SER A 2 4.94 10.80 -6.20
C SER A 2 6.04 9.79 -5.91
N VAL A 3 5.95 9.13 -4.76
CA VAL A 3 6.87 8.03 -4.42
C VAL A 3 6.37 6.69 -4.94
N TYR A 4 5.22 6.68 -5.60
CA TYR A 4 4.65 5.47 -6.18
C TYR A 4 5.16 5.28 -7.60
N ARG A 5 5.53 4.04 -7.90
CA ARG A 5 5.89 3.65 -9.27
C ARG A 5 4.64 3.12 -9.96
N VAL A 6 4.37 3.60 -11.16
CA VAL A 6 3.20 3.17 -11.93
C VAL A 6 3.65 2.07 -12.89
N LEU A 7 3.02 0.90 -12.77
CA LEU A 7 3.29 -0.24 -13.65
C LEU A 7 2.44 -0.15 -14.91
N PRO A 8 2.81 -0.88 -15.98
CA PRO A 8 2.03 -0.84 -17.23
C PRO A 8 0.55 -1.20 -17.06
N SER A 9 0.22 -1.99 -16.03
CA SER A 9 -1.17 -2.37 -15.75
C SER A 9 -1.97 -1.25 -15.10
N GLY A 10 -1.32 -0.14 -14.74
CA GLY A 10 -1.95 0.94 -13.98
C GLY A 10 -1.81 0.78 -12.47
N ARG A 11 -1.29 -0.37 -12.01
CA ARG A 11 -1.02 -0.58 -10.59
C ARG A 11 0.09 0.37 -10.12
N GLN A 12 -0.10 0.97 -8.97
CA GLN A 12 0.90 1.82 -8.36
C GLN A 12 1.48 1.11 -7.16
N VAL A 13 2.80 1.15 -7.01
CA VAL A 13 3.51 0.42 -5.95
C VAL A 13 4.50 1.34 -5.26
N ARG A 14 4.49 1.30 -3.94
CA ARG A 14 5.46 2.02 -3.10
C ARG A 14 6.08 1.01 -2.14
N THR A 15 7.41 1.02 -2.02
CA THR A 15 8.09 0.21 -1.02
C THR A 15 8.45 1.06 0.18
N VAL A 16 8.33 0.48 1.37
CA VAL A 16 8.60 1.15 2.63
C VAL A 16 9.47 0.24 3.47
N ASP A 17 10.53 0.80 4.03
CA ASP A 17 11.43 0.04 4.91
C ASP A 17 10.79 -0.10 6.29
N THR A 18 10.79 -1.31 6.82
CA THR A 18 10.28 -1.56 8.17
C THR A 18 11.32 -2.35 8.94
N ARG A 19 11.13 -2.45 10.25
CA ARG A 19 12.07 -3.22 11.10
C ARG A 19 12.13 -4.69 10.72
N LYS A 20 11.07 -5.22 10.14
CA LYS A 20 10.99 -6.63 9.76
C LYS A 20 11.20 -6.85 8.27
N GLY A 21 11.72 -5.86 7.57
CA GLY A 21 12.01 -5.93 6.15
C GLY A 21 11.15 -4.99 5.33
N TRP A 22 11.31 -5.05 4.03
CA TRP A 22 10.58 -4.20 3.10
C TRP A 22 9.12 -4.59 3.02
N ALA A 23 8.25 -3.59 3.12
CA ALA A 23 6.84 -3.76 2.84
C ALA A 23 6.50 -3.06 1.53
N ALA A 24 5.48 -3.52 0.85
CA ALA A 24 5.02 -2.91 -0.40
C ALA A 24 3.55 -2.53 -0.28
N ILE A 25 3.24 -1.32 -0.69
CA ILE A 25 1.88 -0.84 -0.82
C ILE A 25 1.50 -0.93 -2.29
N HIS A 26 0.40 -1.63 -2.58
CA HIS A 26 -0.11 -1.77 -3.94
C HIS A 26 -1.46 -1.07 -4.01
N VAL A 27 -1.63 -0.20 -5.00
CA VAL A 27 -2.89 0.49 -5.24
C VAL A 27 -3.32 0.24 -6.67
N MET A 28 -4.49 -0.35 -6.85
CA MET A 28 -5.03 -0.69 -8.16
C MET A 28 -5.90 0.43 -8.68
N ALA A 29 -6.08 0.47 -10.01
CA ALA A 29 -6.86 1.50 -10.66
C ALA A 29 -8.31 1.55 -10.18
N GLY A 30 -8.85 0.42 -9.72
CA GLY A 30 -10.22 0.36 -9.20
C GLY A 30 -10.41 0.81 -7.77
N GLY A 31 -9.35 1.33 -7.13
CA GLY A 31 -9.43 1.77 -5.75
C GLY A 31 -9.18 0.70 -4.70
N GLN A 32 -8.79 -0.50 -5.12
CA GLN A 32 -8.36 -1.54 -4.18
C GLN A 32 -6.93 -1.27 -3.76
N TRP A 33 -6.61 -1.62 -2.53
CA TRP A 33 -5.24 -1.50 -2.05
C TRP A 33 -4.86 -2.76 -1.26
N GLU A 34 -3.55 -2.98 -1.18
CA GLU A 34 -3.01 -4.15 -0.52
C GLU A 34 -1.64 -3.79 0.04
N VAL A 35 -1.32 -4.32 1.21
CA VAL A 35 0.00 -4.18 1.81
C VAL A 35 0.58 -5.58 1.97
N THR A 36 1.78 -5.80 1.43
CA THR A 36 2.45 -7.09 1.49
C THR A 36 3.84 -6.94 2.09
N ARG A 37 4.36 -8.04 2.61
CA ARG A 37 5.73 -8.12 3.09
C ARG A 37 6.20 -9.57 2.93
N ARG A 38 7.32 -9.76 2.22
CA ARG A 38 7.88 -11.08 1.95
C ARG A 38 6.87 -12.04 1.32
N GLY A 39 6.08 -11.52 0.41
CA GLY A 39 5.08 -12.30 -0.29
C GLY A 39 3.80 -12.58 0.48
N LYS A 40 3.71 -12.11 1.72
CA LYS A 40 2.51 -12.29 2.53
C LYS A 40 1.69 -11.01 2.54
N ARG A 41 0.37 -11.16 2.39
CA ARG A 41 -0.53 -10.02 2.52
C ARG A 41 -0.71 -9.68 4.00
N LEU A 42 -0.39 -8.45 4.37
CA LEU A 42 -0.62 -7.95 5.72
C LEU A 42 -2.02 -7.38 5.88
N GLY A 43 -2.55 -6.80 4.81
CA GLY A 43 -3.89 -6.27 4.80
C GLY A 43 -4.29 -5.81 3.42
N ALA A 44 -5.58 -5.57 3.23
CA ALA A 44 -6.13 -5.13 1.96
C ALA A 44 -7.47 -4.42 2.19
N GLY A 45 -7.90 -3.65 1.21
CA GLY A 45 -9.19 -2.97 1.28
C GLY A 45 -9.55 -2.35 -0.04
N SER A 46 -10.65 -1.62 -0.06
CA SER A 46 -11.08 -0.89 -1.24
C SER A 46 -11.77 0.40 -0.82
N VAL A 47 -11.80 1.37 -1.74
CA VAL A 47 -12.44 2.66 -1.49
C VAL A 47 -13.48 2.94 -2.58
N TRP A 48 -14.39 3.87 -2.28
CA TRP A 48 -15.44 4.27 -3.20
C TRP A 48 -14.88 5.01 -4.43
N ASN A 49 -15.59 4.87 -5.54
CA ASN A 49 -15.36 5.66 -6.75
C ASN A 49 -13.93 5.54 -7.29
N SER A 50 -13.27 4.42 -7.04
CA SER A 50 -11.91 4.18 -7.54
C SER A 50 -10.95 5.32 -7.16
N ASP A 51 -11.14 5.93 -6.01
CA ASP A 51 -10.32 7.05 -5.55
C ASP A 51 -8.94 6.54 -5.10
N THR A 52 -7.98 6.57 -6.01
CA THR A 52 -6.65 6.04 -5.72
C THR A 52 -5.91 6.88 -4.68
N ALA A 53 -6.19 8.18 -4.58
CA ALA A 53 -5.58 9.02 -3.53
C ALA A 53 -6.04 8.55 -2.14
N GLU A 54 -7.34 8.25 -1.99
CA GLU A 54 -7.86 7.74 -0.73
C GLU A 54 -7.32 6.34 -0.45
N ALA A 55 -7.22 5.50 -1.48
CA ALA A 55 -6.66 4.16 -1.32
C ALA A 55 -5.21 4.24 -0.81
N LYS A 56 -4.42 5.15 -1.35
CA LYS A 56 -3.04 5.36 -0.88
C LYS A 56 -3.02 5.77 0.59
N ARG A 57 -3.86 6.71 0.99
CA ARG A 57 -3.92 7.16 2.39
C ARG A 57 -4.27 6.02 3.32
N ARG A 58 -5.25 5.21 2.95
CA ARG A 58 -5.68 4.08 3.78
C ARG A 58 -4.59 3.02 3.91
N ALA A 59 -3.94 2.71 2.81
CA ALA A 59 -2.85 1.73 2.82
C ALA A 59 -1.67 2.24 3.65
N GLU A 60 -1.32 3.51 3.50
CA GLU A 60 -0.23 4.12 4.26
C GLU A 60 -0.54 4.16 5.74
N SER A 61 -1.77 4.51 6.10
CA SER A 61 -2.20 4.54 7.49
C SER A 61 -2.17 3.14 8.11
N PHE A 62 -2.63 2.14 7.35
CA PHE A 62 -2.59 0.75 7.80
C PHE A 62 -1.17 0.30 8.07
N LEU A 63 -0.25 0.59 7.15
CA LEU A 63 1.15 0.20 7.32
C LEU A 63 1.80 0.97 8.47
N ALA A 64 1.49 2.24 8.64
CA ALA A 64 2.03 3.02 9.75
C ALA A 64 1.63 2.43 11.09
N ASN A 65 0.39 1.96 11.22
CA ASN A 65 -0.09 1.30 12.43
C ASN A 65 0.66 -0.01 12.69
N ILE A 66 0.94 -0.77 11.63
CA ILE A 66 1.71 -2.01 11.77
C ILE A 66 3.12 -1.71 12.27
N ILE A 67 3.79 -0.74 11.67
CA ILE A 67 5.15 -0.35 12.06
C ILE A 67 5.18 0.09 13.52
N GLU A 68 4.22 0.90 13.92
CA GLU A 68 4.11 1.38 15.30
C GLU A 68 3.89 0.23 16.26
N THR A 69 3.04 -0.73 15.90
CA THR A 69 2.76 -1.89 16.75
C THR A 69 3.94 -2.84 16.84
N GLU A 70 4.72 -2.95 15.77
CA GLU A 70 5.91 -3.82 15.77
C GLU A 70 7.07 -3.24 16.57
N GLY A 71 6.93 -2.01 16.92
CA GLY A 71 7.85 -1.37 17.80
C GLY A 71 8.99 -0.68 17.34
#